data_654937cf56679cabd0a854ef49dea312
#
_entry.id   654937cf56679cabd0a854ef49dea312
#
_cell.length_a   1.000
_cell.length_b   1.000
_cell.length_c   1.000
_cell.angle_alpha   90.00
_cell.angle_beta   90.00
_cell.angle_gamma   90.00
#
_symmetry.space_group_name_H-M   'P 1'
#
loop_
_entity.id
_entity.type
_entity.pdbx_description
1 polymer ?
#
loop_
_entity_poly.entity_id
_entity_poly.type
_entity_poly.pdbx_seq_one_letter_code
_entity_poly.pdbx_strand_id
1 'polypeptide(L)'
;MKRVPSWLNRDVVGMSLTSLFADVCYEMVLAVLPAFTAAIGVAAASLGWIEGGADALSSFVKLGAGWYSDRMTKRKPVVSLGYFLSGTALSILAAAASWPLILIGRMIAWFGKGIRGPLRDAMLAEAGPTGSRGKVFGLHRAADTTGAVLGPLLGVWLLSVLPRPDAAAPYRRIFLISLIPGLLAFLLMLLLVREHLRTPNRSLAFWGSIRALPGAFQRWLSGVGLFGLGDFSHTLLVLAAVQLLTPTRGYLRAGEIAALLYGLHNAAYALAAFPVGVLADRLEKRSLLAIGYAMGALTGFGVAALFAMPAGSLTGLAIVFAWAGVYVGFEKPLEAAMTADLVPAETRGTAYGLLGSVNGVGDLVSSALVGMLWTHVSAQTAFIAAGILMLAGAVWVRVGAPPR
;
A
#
# COMPACT_ATOMS: atom_id res chain seq x y z
N MET A 1 -4.87 -20.36 31.85
CA MET A 1 -4.93 -19.96 30.42
C MET A 1 -5.12 -18.45 30.35
N LYS A 2 -4.17 -17.69 29.77
CA LYS A 2 -4.36 -16.23 29.54
C LYS A 2 -5.52 -16.06 28.57
N ARG A 3 -6.56 -15.32 28.94
CA ARG A 3 -7.70 -15.03 28.04
C ARG A 3 -7.17 -14.29 26.80
N VAL A 4 -7.55 -14.76 25.62
CA VAL A 4 -7.24 -14.06 24.35
C VAL A 4 -7.79 -12.63 24.44
N PRO A 5 -6.99 -11.60 24.16
CA PRO A 5 -7.45 -10.21 24.21
C PRO A 5 -8.66 -9.98 23.30
N SER A 6 -9.63 -9.20 23.76
CA SER A 6 -10.90 -8.96 23.03
C SER A 6 -10.73 -8.36 21.63
N TRP A 7 -9.64 -7.64 21.40
CA TRP A 7 -9.32 -7.08 20.08
C TRP A 7 -8.80 -8.12 19.08
N LEU A 8 -8.19 -9.22 19.58
CA LEU A 8 -7.69 -10.31 18.73
C LEU A 8 -8.81 -11.34 18.54
N ASN A 9 -9.84 -10.96 17.84
CA ASN A 9 -10.98 -11.79 17.54
C ASN A 9 -10.88 -12.43 16.15
N ARG A 10 -11.85 -13.32 15.86
CA ARG A 10 -11.90 -14.07 14.60
C ARG A 10 -11.95 -13.17 13.36
N ASP A 11 -12.63 -12.03 13.43
CA ASP A 11 -12.79 -11.11 12.29
C ASP A 11 -11.47 -10.39 11.99
N VAL A 12 -10.77 -9.91 13.02
CA VAL A 12 -9.46 -9.25 12.86
C VAL A 12 -8.42 -10.24 12.31
N VAL A 13 -8.35 -11.45 12.88
CA VAL A 13 -7.43 -12.49 12.39
C VAL A 13 -7.80 -12.91 10.96
N GLY A 14 -9.09 -13.12 10.70
CA GLY A 14 -9.59 -13.48 9.37
C GLY A 14 -9.22 -12.46 8.30
N MET A 15 -9.48 -11.17 8.55
CA MET A 15 -9.13 -10.10 7.62
C MET A 15 -7.61 -9.92 7.45
N SER A 16 -6.83 -10.13 8.50
CA SER A 16 -5.36 -10.05 8.44
C SER A 16 -4.76 -11.19 7.61
N LEU A 17 -5.21 -12.43 7.82
CA LEU A 17 -4.79 -13.58 7.01
C LEU A 17 -5.25 -13.46 5.56
N THR A 18 -6.48 -12.99 5.33
CA THR A 18 -6.99 -12.70 4.00
C THR A 18 -6.08 -11.74 3.24
N SER A 19 -5.64 -10.67 3.91
CA SER A 19 -4.76 -9.67 3.30
C SER A 19 -3.37 -10.22 3.03
N LEU A 20 -2.80 -11.00 3.96
CA LEU A 20 -1.53 -11.69 3.78
C LEU A 20 -1.52 -12.54 2.51
N PHE A 21 -2.49 -13.44 2.34
CA PHE A 21 -2.54 -14.30 1.17
C PHE A 21 -2.89 -13.56 -0.13
N ALA A 22 -3.69 -12.49 -0.05
CA ALA A 22 -3.95 -11.62 -1.19
C ALA A 22 -2.68 -10.92 -1.68
N ASP A 23 -1.82 -10.47 -0.75
CA ASP A 23 -0.56 -9.83 -1.11
C ASP A 23 0.49 -10.84 -1.56
N VAL A 24 0.54 -12.05 -0.98
CA VAL A 24 1.36 -13.15 -1.56
C VAL A 24 0.98 -13.40 -3.02
N CYS A 25 -0.32 -13.48 -3.33
CA CYS A 25 -0.81 -13.68 -4.70
C CYS A 25 -0.35 -12.56 -5.63
N TYR A 26 -0.58 -11.32 -5.20
CA TYR A 26 -0.36 -10.12 -5.99
C TYR A 26 1.14 -9.88 -6.24
N GLU A 27 1.93 -9.86 -5.18
CA GLU A 27 3.36 -9.54 -5.24
C GLU A 27 4.19 -10.63 -5.92
N MET A 28 3.76 -11.90 -5.82
CA MET A 28 4.39 -13.00 -6.57
C MET A 28 4.30 -12.78 -8.08
N VAL A 29 3.16 -12.27 -8.57
CA VAL A 29 2.95 -11.94 -9.99
C VAL A 29 3.73 -10.70 -10.38
N LEU A 30 3.68 -9.64 -9.57
CA LEU A 30 4.36 -8.37 -9.86
C LEU A 30 5.87 -8.52 -9.95
N ALA A 31 6.47 -9.31 -9.08
CA ALA A 31 7.91 -9.52 -9.08
C ALA A 31 8.44 -10.08 -10.40
N VAL A 32 7.61 -10.85 -11.13
CA VAL A 32 8.02 -11.51 -12.39
C VAL A 32 7.40 -10.88 -13.64
N LEU A 33 6.45 -9.96 -13.49
CA LEU A 33 5.73 -9.34 -14.60
C LEU A 33 6.63 -8.60 -15.59
N PRO A 34 7.64 -7.80 -15.17
CA PRO A 34 8.53 -7.13 -16.11
C PRO A 34 9.32 -8.11 -16.99
N ALA A 35 9.80 -9.20 -16.39
CA ALA A 35 10.53 -10.24 -17.13
C ALA A 35 9.61 -11.02 -18.10
N PHE A 36 8.36 -11.26 -17.70
CA PHE A 36 7.37 -11.86 -18.59
C PHE A 36 7.05 -10.95 -19.78
N THR A 37 6.82 -9.65 -19.56
CA THR A 37 6.54 -8.71 -20.65
C THR A 37 7.69 -8.62 -21.63
N ALA A 38 8.93 -8.63 -21.15
CA ALA A 38 10.12 -8.72 -22.01
C ALA A 38 10.16 -10.04 -22.79
N ALA A 39 9.85 -11.19 -22.17
CA ALA A 39 9.86 -12.51 -22.80
C ALA A 39 8.83 -12.65 -23.95
N ILE A 40 7.72 -11.89 -23.90
CA ILE A 40 6.70 -11.88 -24.98
C ILE A 40 6.83 -10.65 -25.90
N GLY A 41 7.93 -9.89 -25.81
CA GLY A 41 8.22 -8.77 -26.71
C GLY A 41 7.37 -7.51 -26.48
N VAL A 42 6.81 -7.31 -25.30
CA VAL A 42 6.05 -6.11 -24.94
C VAL A 42 7.01 -4.97 -24.59
N ALA A 43 6.84 -3.81 -25.23
CA ALA A 43 7.67 -2.63 -24.99
C ALA A 43 7.53 -2.11 -23.55
N ALA A 44 8.63 -1.63 -22.95
CA ALA A 44 8.66 -1.07 -21.61
C ALA A 44 7.67 0.09 -21.40
N ALA A 45 7.46 0.91 -22.44
CA ALA A 45 6.49 2.00 -22.41
C ALA A 45 5.05 1.50 -22.15
N SER A 46 4.68 0.31 -22.66
CA SER A 46 3.36 -0.28 -22.40
C SER A 46 3.19 -0.66 -20.93
N LEU A 47 4.25 -1.05 -20.24
CA LEU A 47 4.21 -1.38 -18.82
C LEU A 47 3.86 -0.15 -17.97
N GLY A 48 4.40 1.02 -18.32
CA GLY A 48 4.04 2.29 -17.66
C GLY A 48 2.55 2.62 -17.79
N TRP A 49 1.96 2.43 -18.97
CA TRP A 49 0.51 2.61 -19.18
C TRP A 49 -0.33 1.60 -18.41
N ILE A 50 0.14 0.34 -18.31
CA ILE A 50 -0.53 -0.72 -17.56
C ILE A 50 -0.56 -0.36 -16.07
N GLU A 51 0.57 0.03 -15.48
CA GLU A 51 0.66 0.37 -14.05
C GLU A 51 -0.10 1.66 -13.74
N GLY A 52 0.16 2.75 -14.47
CA GLY A 52 -0.48 4.04 -14.23
C GLY A 52 -2.00 3.99 -14.41
N GLY A 53 -2.49 3.28 -15.43
CA GLY A 53 -3.93 3.12 -15.66
C GLY A 53 -4.62 2.30 -14.56
N ALA A 54 -3.97 1.25 -14.08
CA ALA A 54 -4.50 0.42 -13.01
C ALA A 54 -4.56 1.18 -11.67
N ASP A 55 -3.52 1.95 -11.33
CA ASP A 55 -3.45 2.75 -10.11
C ASP A 55 -4.49 3.88 -10.10
N ALA A 56 -4.65 4.59 -11.22
CA ALA A 56 -5.67 5.61 -11.37
C ALA A 56 -7.08 5.04 -11.17
N LEU A 57 -7.39 3.91 -11.83
CA LEU A 57 -8.67 3.22 -11.66
C LEU A 57 -8.93 2.88 -10.20
N SER A 58 -7.95 2.29 -9.50
CA SER A 58 -8.10 1.91 -8.10
C SER A 58 -8.43 3.13 -7.22
N SER A 59 -7.78 4.26 -7.44
CA SER A 59 -7.98 5.48 -6.63
C SER A 59 -9.40 6.04 -6.78
N PHE A 60 -9.94 6.10 -8.01
CA PHE A 60 -11.32 6.51 -8.25
C PHE A 60 -12.34 5.51 -7.67
N VAL A 61 -12.07 4.22 -7.84
CA VAL A 61 -12.94 3.15 -7.32
C VAL A 61 -12.99 3.18 -5.79
N LYS A 62 -11.88 3.45 -5.10
CA LYS A 62 -11.83 3.57 -3.61
C LYS A 62 -12.84 4.61 -3.10
N LEU A 63 -12.90 5.77 -3.74
CA LEU A 63 -13.80 6.85 -3.31
C LEU A 63 -15.28 6.46 -3.49
N GLY A 64 -15.64 5.95 -4.66
CA GLY A 64 -17.00 5.49 -4.95
C GLY A 64 -17.42 4.31 -4.07
N ALA A 65 -16.55 3.32 -3.91
CA ALA A 65 -16.79 2.15 -3.07
C ALA A 65 -16.94 2.52 -1.59
N GLY A 66 -16.13 3.46 -1.11
CA GLY A 66 -16.22 3.99 0.25
C GLY A 66 -17.58 4.61 0.55
N TRP A 67 -18.03 5.51 -0.32
CA TRP A 67 -19.37 6.12 -0.21
C TRP A 67 -20.49 5.09 -0.29
N TYR A 68 -20.41 4.16 -1.25
CA TYR A 68 -21.42 3.12 -1.41
C TYR A 68 -21.46 2.16 -0.22
N SER A 69 -20.29 1.90 0.41
CA SER A 69 -20.15 1.14 1.65
C SER A 69 -21.05 1.63 2.79
N ASP A 70 -21.17 2.95 2.95
CA ASP A 70 -21.97 3.53 4.03
C ASP A 70 -23.49 3.40 3.77
N ARG A 71 -23.89 3.14 2.53
CA ARG A 71 -25.27 2.91 2.09
C ARG A 71 -25.68 1.43 2.11
N MET A 72 -24.75 0.52 2.43
CA MET A 72 -24.98 -0.91 2.49
C MET A 72 -25.36 -1.39 3.88
N THR A 73 -26.25 -2.38 3.95
CA THR A 73 -26.52 -3.14 5.18
C THR A 73 -25.45 -4.22 5.41
N LYS A 74 -24.89 -4.77 4.34
CA LYS A 74 -23.90 -5.87 4.35
C LYS A 74 -22.68 -5.48 3.53
N ARG A 75 -21.49 -5.50 4.11
CA ARG A 75 -20.22 -5.18 3.43
C ARG A 75 -19.47 -6.42 2.96
N LYS A 76 -19.54 -7.50 3.71
CA LYS A 76 -18.77 -8.73 3.46
C LYS A 76 -18.92 -9.28 2.04
N PRO A 77 -20.12 -9.38 1.40
CA PRO A 77 -20.24 -9.90 0.04
C PRO A 77 -19.39 -9.11 -0.97
N VAL A 78 -19.39 -7.77 -0.86
CA VAL A 78 -18.66 -6.89 -1.77
C VAL A 78 -17.15 -6.95 -1.52
N VAL A 79 -16.72 -7.02 -0.26
CA VAL A 79 -15.31 -7.24 0.09
C VAL A 79 -14.82 -8.58 -0.42
N SER A 80 -15.64 -9.64 -0.26
CA SER A 80 -15.32 -10.98 -0.79
C SER A 80 -15.22 -10.98 -2.32
N LEU A 81 -16.14 -10.31 -3.03
CA LEU A 81 -16.04 -10.11 -4.47
C LEU A 81 -14.75 -9.39 -4.86
N GLY A 82 -14.35 -8.34 -4.13
CA GLY A 82 -13.10 -7.64 -4.35
C GLY A 82 -11.88 -8.54 -4.20
N TYR A 83 -11.85 -9.42 -3.19
CA TYR A 83 -10.79 -10.42 -3.02
C TYR A 83 -10.81 -11.48 -4.12
N PHE A 84 -11.99 -11.95 -4.52
CA PHE A 84 -12.13 -12.88 -5.64
C PHE A 84 -11.57 -12.27 -6.94
N LEU A 85 -12.00 -11.07 -7.30
CA LEU A 85 -11.53 -10.38 -8.50
C LEU A 85 -10.02 -10.14 -8.45
N SER A 86 -9.49 -9.59 -7.36
CA SER A 86 -8.05 -9.30 -7.24
C SER A 86 -7.19 -10.57 -7.17
N GLY A 87 -7.72 -11.67 -6.61
CA GLY A 87 -6.99 -12.93 -6.47
C GLY A 87 -7.02 -13.82 -7.70
N THR A 88 -8.02 -13.65 -8.59
CA THR A 88 -8.15 -14.49 -9.79
C THR A 88 -7.76 -13.79 -11.08
N ALA A 89 -7.94 -12.46 -11.18
CA ALA A 89 -7.71 -11.73 -12.42
C ALA A 89 -6.25 -11.79 -12.91
N LEU A 90 -5.28 -11.91 -12.00
CA LEU A 90 -3.87 -12.00 -12.38
C LEU A 90 -3.52 -13.31 -13.10
N SER A 91 -4.31 -14.37 -12.92
CA SER A 91 -4.11 -15.61 -13.69
C SER A 91 -4.45 -15.47 -15.18
N ILE A 92 -5.27 -14.45 -15.55
CA ILE A 92 -5.56 -14.12 -16.96
C ILE A 92 -4.25 -13.83 -17.72
N LEU A 93 -3.22 -13.30 -17.04
CA LEU A 93 -1.92 -13.01 -17.62
C LEU A 93 -1.24 -14.27 -18.17
N ALA A 94 -1.60 -15.45 -17.68
CA ALA A 94 -1.08 -16.73 -18.21
C ALA A 94 -1.43 -16.95 -19.69
N ALA A 95 -2.55 -16.42 -20.14
CA ALA A 95 -2.99 -16.49 -21.54
C ALA A 95 -2.48 -15.30 -22.38
N ALA A 96 -1.80 -14.31 -21.79
CA ALA A 96 -1.41 -13.11 -22.49
C ALA A 96 -0.33 -13.40 -23.55
N ALA A 97 -0.60 -12.99 -24.80
CA ALA A 97 0.35 -12.96 -25.90
C ALA A 97 0.76 -11.52 -26.27
N SER A 98 0.09 -10.53 -25.69
CA SER A 98 0.32 -9.10 -25.94
C SER A 98 -0.16 -8.26 -24.73
N TRP A 99 0.25 -7.00 -24.70
CA TRP A 99 -0.01 -6.09 -23.58
C TRP A 99 -1.48 -5.82 -23.25
N PRO A 100 -2.47 -5.82 -24.18
CA PRO A 100 -3.87 -5.51 -23.82
C PRO A 100 -4.49 -6.51 -22.83
N LEU A 101 -4.16 -7.80 -22.95
CA LEU A 101 -4.69 -8.79 -22.01
C LEU A 101 -4.04 -8.65 -20.62
N ILE A 102 -2.78 -8.23 -20.57
CA ILE A 102 -2.10 -7.87 -19.31
C ILE A 102 -2.82 -6.68 -18.66
N LEU A 103 -3.12 -5.63 -19.43
CA LEU A 103 -3.84 -4.46 -18.94
C LEU A 103 -5.21 -4.84 -18.38
N ILE A 104 -6.00 -5.66 -19.11
CA ILE A 104 -7.32 -6.12 -18.66
C ILE A 104 -7.21 -6.86 -17.32
N GLY A 105 -6.30 -7.83 -17.21
CA GLY A 105 -6.10 -8.58 -15.96
C GLY A 105 -5.69 -7.67 -14.79
N ARG A 106 -4.80 -6.71 -15.05
CA ARG A 106 -4.39 -5.72 -14.06
C ARG A 106 -5.54 -4.79 -13.65
N MET A 107 -6.30 -4.26 -14.61
CA MET A 107 -7.45 -3.41 -14.31
C MET A 107 -8.52 -4.12 -13.47
N ILE A 108 -8.83 -5.39 -13.77
CA ILE A 108 -9.78 -6.17 -12.97
C ILE A 108 -9.23 -6.39 -11.54
N ALA A 109 -7.96 -6.73 -11.41
CA ALA A 109 -7.30 -6.92 -10.11
C ALA A 109 -7.33 -5.64 -9.27
N TRP A 110 -6.99 -4.48 -9.87
CA TRP A 110 -6.98 -3.18 -9.21
C TRP A 110 -8.37 -2.66 -8.90
N PHE A 111 -9.35 -2.91 -9.77
CA PHE A 111 -10.76 -2.63 -9.48
C PHE A 111 -11.22 -3.41 -8.24
N GLY A 112 -10.90 -4.70 -8.16
CA GLY A 112 -11.17 -5.52 -6.98
C GLY A 112 -10.50 -4.97 -5.72
N LYS A 113 -9.22 -4.53 -5.82
CA LYS A 113 -8.46 -3.90 -4.71
C LYS A 113 -9.09 -2.57 -4.29
N GLY A 114 -9.54 -1.76 -5.26
CA GLY A 114 -10.22 -0.49 -5.03
C GLY A 114 -11.54 -0.66 -4.30
N ILE A 115 -12.37 -1.62 -4.70
CA ILE A 115 -13.65 -1.91 -4.03
C ILE A 115 -13.43 -2.38 -2.59
N ARG A 116 -12.55 -3.37 -2.38
CA ARG A 116 -12.40 -4.02 -1.07
C ARG A 116 -11.76 -3.12 -0.02
N GLY A 117 -10.83 -2.23 -0.41
CA GLY A 117 -9.99 -1.47 0.52
C GLY A 117 -10.79 -0.69 1.57
N PRO A 118 -11.57 0.33 1.18
CA PRO A 118 -12.34 1.16 2.12
C PRO A 118 -13.37 0.36 2.94
N LEU A 119 -14.01 -0.64 2.30
CA LEU A 119 -15.00 -1.48 2.97
C LEU A 119 -14.36 -2.36 4.05
N ARG A 120 -13.23 -2.99 3.72
CA ARG A 120 -12.44 -3.80 4.66
C ARG A 120 -11.95 -2.95 5.84
N ASP A 121 -11.39 -1.77 5.56
CA ASP A 121 -10.86 -0.91 6.61
C ASP A 121 -11.98 -0.41 7.54
N ALA A 122 -13.17 -0.13 7.01
CA ALA A 122 -14.34 0.17 7.82
C ALA A 122 -14.79 -1.06 8.67
N MET A 123 -14.75 -2.28 8.11
CA MET A 123 -15.05 -3.50 8.87
C MET A 123 -14.00 -3.76 9.96
N LEU A 124 -12.71 -3.54 9.68
CA LEU A 124 -11.63 -3.64 10.68
C LEU A 124 -11.81 -2.65 11.82
N ALA A 125 -12.18 -1.40 11.52
CA ALA A 125 -12.44 -0.37 12.53
C ALA A 125 -13.62 -0.74 13.45
N GLU A 126 -14.57 -1.52 12.96
CA GLU A 126 -15.74 -2.00 13.70
C GLU A 126 -15.49 -3.33 14.43
N ALA A 127 -14.50 -4.12 13.99
CA ALA A 127 -14.21 -5.45 14.54
C ALA A 127 -13.55 -5.42 15.93
N GLY A 128 -12.86 -4.34 16.29
CA GLY A 128 -12.17 -4.19 17.58
C GLY A 128 -12.74 -3.09 18.46
N PRO A 129 -12.51 -3.15 19.79
CA PRO A 129 -12.85 -2.07 20.71
C PRO A 129 -12.18 -0.76 20.30
N THR A 130 -12.83 0.38 20.58
CA THR A 130 -12.35 1.71 20.19
C THR A 130 -10.89 1.98 20.64
N GLY A 131 -10.54 1.57 21.86
CA GLY A 131 -9.18 1.74 22.43
C GLY A 131 -8.10 0.77 21.90
N SER A 132 -8.42 -0.07 20.90
CA SER A 132 -7.47 -1.04 20.31
C SER A 132 -7.35 -0.96 18.80
N ARG A 133 -7.81 0.13 18.18
CA ARG A 133 -7.74 0.33 16.73
C ARG A 133 -6.31 0.33 16.20
N GLY A 134 -5.36 0.89 16.95
CA GLY A 134 -3.94 0.83 16.62
C GLY A 134 -3.44 -0.61 16.47
N LYS A 135 -3.74 -1.49 17.44
CA LYS A 135 -3.36 -2.91 17.39
C LYS A 135 -4.04 -3.64 16.22
N VAL A 136 -5.32 -3.37 15.98
CA VAL A 136 -6.09 -4.00 14.89
C VAL A 136 -5.49 -3.65 13.54
N PHE A 137 -5.26 -2.36 13.24
CA PHE A 137 -4.66 -1.93 11.98
C PHE A 137 -3.19 -2.29 11.89
N GLY A 138 -2.44 -2.22 13.00
CA GLY A 138 -1.04 -2.62 13.06
C GLY A 138 -0.84 -4.10 12.73
N LEU A 139 -1.66 -4.99 13.33
CA LEU A 139 -1.62 -6.42 13.00
C LEU A 139 -1.99 -6.68 11.54
N HIS A 140 -3.05 -6.02 11.06
CA HIS A 140 -3.49 -6.16 9.68
C HIS A 140 -2.39 -5.72 8.69
N ARG A 141 -1.75 -4.57 8.93
CA ARG A 141 -0.67 -4.07 8.07
C ARG A 141 0.59 -4.94 8.14
N ALA A 142 0.94 -5.43 9.33
CA ALA A 142 2.05 -6.38 9.46
C ALA A 142 1.80 -7.67 8.67
N ALA A 143 0.59 -8.22 8.70
CA ALA A 143 0.21 -9.39 7.92
C ALA A 143 0.23 -9.11 6.41
N ASP A 144 -0.38 -8.01 5.97
CA ASP A 144 -0.40 -7.50 4.60
C ASP A 144 1.04 -7.41 4.03
N THR A 145 1.92 -6.68 4.73
CA THR A 145 3.31 -6.51 4.30
C THR A 145 4.14 -7.80 4.40
N THR A 146 3.82 -8.69 5.33
CA THR A 146 4.45 -10.02 5.35
C THR A 146 4.14 -10.78 4.06
N GLY A 147 2.91 -10.67 3.55
CA GLY A 147 2.54 -11.19 2.22
C GLY A 147 3.35 -10.56 1.10
N ALA A 148 3.58 -9.25 1.17
CA ALA A 148 4.39 -8.51 0.20
C ALA A 148 5.90 -8.89 0.21
N VAL A 149 6.40 -9.43 1.31
CA VAL A 149 7.77 -10.01 1.38
C VAL A 149 7.77 -11.44 0.84
N LEU A 150 6.81 -12.26 1.24
CA LEU A 150 6.76 -13.67 0.87
C LEU A 150 6.44 -13.89 -0.60
N GLY A 151 5.61 -13.03 -1.21
CA GLY A 151 5.20 -13.15 -2.61
C GLY A 151 6.36 -13.17 -3.59
N PRO A 152 7.22 -12.14 -3.63
CA PRO A 152 8.40 -12.10 -4.49
C PRO A 152 9.37 -13.27 -4.25
N LEU A 153 9.60 -13.65 -2.98
CA LEU A 153 10.46 -14.79 -2.63
C LEU A 153 9.93 -16.10 -3.22
N LEU A 154 8.61 -16.32 -3.11
CA LEU A 154 7.96 -17.48 -3.74
C LEU A 154 8.03 -17.41 -5.27
N GLY A 155 7.85 -16.23 -5.88
CA GLY A 155 7.98 -16.03 -7.32
C GLY A 155 9.37 -16.39 -7.83
N VAL A 156 10.43 -15.91 -7.18
CA VAL A 156 11.82 -16.23 -7.51
C VAL A 156 12.13 -17.71 -7.30
N TRP A 157 11.69 -18.29 -6.18
CA TRP A 157 11.85 -19.73 -5.93
C TRP A 157 11.16 -20.57 -6.99
N LEU A 158 9.93 -20.26 -7.38
CA LEU A 158 9.22 -20.95 -8.44
C LEU A 158 9.96 -20.84 -9.78
N LEU A 159 10.55 -19.68 -10.11
CA LEU A 159 11.37 -19.53 -11.31
C LEU A 159 12.59 -20.45 -11.31
N SER A 160 13.14 -20.82 -10.15
CA SER A 160 14.30 -21.72 -10.07
C SER A 160 13.94 -23.19 -10.28
N VAL A 161 12.70 -23.60 -9.94
CA VAL A 161 12.27 -25.01 -9.96
C VAL A 161 11.34 -25.37 -11.13
N LEU A 162 10.66 -24.38 -11.74
CA LEU A 162 9.71 -24.64 -12.81
C LEU A 162 10.43 -24.95 -14.15
N PRO A 163 9.91 -25.94 -14.93
CA PRO A 163 10.42 -26.24 -16.27
C PRO A 163 10.32 -25.04 -17.22
N ARG A 164 11.29 -24.86 -18.09
CA ARG A 164 11.46 -23.75 -19.04
C ARG A 164 11.44 -24.21 -20.51
N PRO A 165 10.31 -24.75 -21.02
CA PRO A 165 10.22 -25.18 -22.41
C PRO A 165 10.36 -24.00 -23.40
N ASP A 166 9.97 -22.82 -23.01
CA ASP A 166 10.17 -21.54 -23.69
C ASP A 166 10.40 -20.40 -22.67
N ALA A 167 10.73 -19.20 -23.16
CA ALA A 167 11.05 -18.05 -22.32
C ALA A 167 9.89 -17.56 -21.47
N ALA A 168 8.63 -17.73 -21.90
CA ALA A 168 7.44 -17.24 -21.22
C ALA A 168 6.78 -18.30 -20.29
N ALA A 169 7.03 -19.59 -20.54
CA ALA A 169 6.36 -20.69 -19.85
C ALA A 169 6.48 -20.67 -18.31
N PRO A 170 7.64 -20.43 -17.69
CA PRO A 170 7.72 -20.41 -16.23
C PRO A 170 6.86 -19.29 -15.62
N TYR A 171 6.80 -18.11 -16.25
CA TYR A 171 5.98 -16.99 -15.80
C TYR A 171 4.49 -17.30 -15.89
N ARG A 172 4.04 -17.91 -17.00
CA ARG A 172 2.64 -18.33 -17.18
C ARG A 172 2.20 -19.30 -16.07
N ARG A 173 3.08 -20.24 -15.69
CA ARG A 173 2.82 -21.17 -14.59
C ARG A 173 2.73 -20.45 -13.24
N ILE A 174 3.60 -19.47 -12.98
CA ILE A 174 3.54 -18.65 -11.76
C ILE A 174 2.20 -17.90 -11.69
N PHE A 175 1.72 -17.34 -12.81
CA PHE A 175 0.41 -16.67 -12.84
C PHE A 175 -0.75 -17.64 -12.55
N LEU A 176 -0.68 -18.90 -12.97
CA LEU A 176 -1.67 -19.90 -12.60
C LEU A 176 -1.53 -20.36 -11.14
N ILE A 177 -0.31 -20.54 -10.65
CA ILE A 177 -0.04 -20.91 -9.25
C ILE A 177 -0.53 -19.80 -8.29
N SER A 178 -0.48 -18.54 -8.71
CA SER A 178 -0.96 -17.42 -7.89
C SER A 178 -2.47 -17.48 -7.56
N LEU A 179 -3.25 -18.26 -8.33
CA LEU A 179 -4.62 -18.59 -7.97
C LEU A 179 -4.75 -19.25 -6.60
N ILE A 180 -3.77 -20.04 -6.17
CA ILE A 180 -3.83 -20.75 -4.89
C ILE A 180 -3.92 -19.76 -3.73
N PRO A 181 -2.95 -18.86 -3.49
CA PRO A 181 -3.08 -17.85 -2.43
C PRO A 181 -4.22 -16.86 -2.70
N GLY A 182 -4.56 -16.55 -3.95
CA GLY A 182 -5.68 -15.67 -4.29
C GLY A 182 -7.04 -16.25 -3.89
N LEU A 183 -7.31 -17.50 -4.22
CA LEU A 183 -8.52 -18.21 -3.81
C LEU A 183 -8.54 -18.48 -2.30
N LEU A 184 -7.39 -18.76 -1.69
CA LEU A 184 -7.29 -18.92 -0.25
C LEU A 184 -7.66 -17.62 0.48
N ALA A 185 -7.20 -16.46 -0.01
CA ALA A 185 -7.62 -15.16 0.53
C ALA A 185 -9.13 -14.98 0.46
N PHE A 186 -9.75 -15.27 -0.69
CA PHE A 186 -11.21 -15.21 -0.85
C PHE A 186 -11.93 -16.16 0.12
N LEU A 187 -11.49 -17.41 0.24
CA LEU A 187 -12.07 -18.40 1.14
C LEU A 187 -11.94 -18.01 2.61
N LEU A 188 -10.77 -17.49 3.02
CA LEU A 188 -10.56 -16.99 4.40
C LEU A 188 -11.53 -15.84 4.72
N MET A 189 -11.75 -14.91 3.77
CA MET A 189 -12.75 -13.85 3.93
C MET A 189 -14.16 -14.41 4.11
N LEU A 190 -14.53 -15.42 3.32
CA LEU A 190 -15.85 -16.04 3.42
C LEU A 190 -16.03 -16.84 4.72
N LEU A 191 -15.04 -17.61 5.13
CA LEU A 191 -15.16 -18.58 6.20
C LEU A 191 -14.87 -18.00 7.59
N LEU A 192 -13.87 -17.12 7.70
CA LEU A 192 -13.42 -16.60 8.99
C LEU A 192 -14.13 -15.30 9.39
N VAL A 193 -14.38 -14.39 8.44
CA VAL A 193 -14.97 -13.09 8.76
C VAL A 193 -16.48 -13.19 8.85
N ARG A 194 -17.05 -12.61 9.92
CA ARG A 194 -18.50 -12.57 10.11
C ARG A 194 -19.09 -11.32 9.46
N GLU A 195 -20.34 -11.45 8.99
CA GLU A 195 -21.10 -10.28 8.55
C GLU A 195 -21.72 -9.59 9.77
N HIS A 196 -21.46 -8.32 9.91
CA HIS A 196 -22.11 -7.48 10.91
C HIS A 196 -23.13 -6.57 10.21
N LEU A 197 -24.42 -6.81 10.51
CA LEU A 197 -25.51 -5.98 9.99
C LEU A 197 -25.40 -4.58 10.57
N ARG A 198 -25.58 -3.59 9.72
CA ARG A 198 -25.52 -2.17 10.10
C ARG A 198 -26.73 -1.40 9.55
N THR A 199 -26.99 -0.27 10.15
CA THR A 199 -27.96 0.69 9.63
C THR A 199 -27.33 1.48 8.49
N PRO A 200 -27.86 1.38 7.24
CA PRO A 200 -27.29 2.08 6.11
C PRO A 200 -27.63 3.58 6.17
N ASN A 201 -26.62 4.41 5.94
CA ASN A 201 -26.82 5.85 5.79
C ASN A 201 -27.20 6.17 4.33
N ARG A 202 -28.49 6.29 4.05
CA ARG A 202 -29.01 6.58 2.71
C ARG A 202 -29.36 8.06 2.49
N SER A 203 -29.26 8.88 3.52
CA SER A 203 -29.77 10.26 3.51
C SER A 203 -28.92 11.23 2.68
N LEU A 204 -27.62 10.96 2.53
CA LEU A 204 -26.69 11.87 1.87
C LEU A 204 -26.33 11.41 0.45
N ALA A 205 -26.43 12.32 -0.53
CA ALA A 205 -25.83 12.16 -1.84
C ALA A 205 -24.28 12.13 -1.72
N PHE A 206 -23.58 11.72 -2.78
CA PHE A 206 -22.13 11.57 -2.78
C PHE A 206 -21.39 12.79 -2.24
N TRP A 207 -21.62 13.97 -2.81
CA TRP A 207 -20.99 15.21 -2.36
C TRP A 207 -21.44 15.65 -0.96
N GLY A 208 -22.70 15.36 -0.61
CA GLY A 208 -23.23 15.58 0.73
C GLY A 208 -22.52 14.76 1.79
N SER A 209 -22.21 13.49 1.50
CA SER A 209 -21.47 12.59 2.40
C SER A 209 -20.07 13.11 2.67
N ILE A 210 -19.36 13.62 1.65
CA ILE A 210 -18.01 14.19 1.81
C ILE A 210 -18.07 15.48 2.65
N ARG A 211 -19.03 16.37 2.38
CA ARG A 211 -19.20 17.62 3.13
C ARG A 211 -19.64 17.41 4.58
N ALA A 212 -20.34 16.31 4.83
CA ALA A 212 -20.81 15.96 6.18
C ALA A 212 -19.72 15.35 7.08
N LEU A 213 -18.53 15.03 6.53
CA LEU A 213 -17.41 14.55 7.33
C LEU A 213 -17.00 15.62 8.36
N PRO A 214 -16.62 15.21 9.59
CA PRO A 214 -16.26 16.15 10.65
C PRO A 214 -15.13 17.09 10.22
N GLY A 215 -15.22 18.37 10.59
CA GLY A 215 -14.19 19.36 10.25
C GLY A 215 -12.81 19.02 10.82
N ALA A 216 -12.75 18.27 11.93
CA ALA A 216 -11.50 17.73 12.47
C ALA A 216 -10.86 16.72 11.50
N PHE A 217 -11.66 15.83 10.90
CA PHE A 217 -11.19 14.89 9.89
C PHE A 217 -10.72 15.61 8.62
N GLN A 218 -11.48 16.59 8.12
CA GLN A 218 -11.11 17.33 6.90
C GLN A 218 -9.78 18.08 7.07
N ARG A 219 -9.57 18.73 8.23
CA ARG A 219 -8.29 19.40 8.55
C ARG A 219 -7.14 18.42 8.70
N TRP A 220 -7.37 17.29 9.37
CA TRP A 220 -6.37 16.23 9.45
C TRP A 220 -6.02 15.66 8.06
N LEU A 221 -7.02 15.40 7.24
CA LEU A 221 -6.85 14.88 5.88
C LEU A 221 -6.10 15.86 4.96
N SER A 222 -6.25 17.18 5.15
CA SER A 222 -5.44 18.16 4.41
C SER A 222 -3.95 18.06 4.76
N GLY A 223 -3.61 17.69 6.01
CA GLY A 223 -2.24 17.40 6.41
C GLY A 223 -1.71 16.10 5.80
N VAL A 224 -2.55 15.07 5.71
CA VAL A 224 -2.23 13.83 4.97
C VAL A 224 -1.97 14.14 3.48
N GLY A 225 -2.83 14.95 2.87
CA GLY A 225 -2.64 15.39 1.48
C GLY A 225 -1.35 16.17 1.27
N LEU A 226 -1.02 17.08 2.19
CA LEU A 226 0.23 17.85 2.14
C LEU A 226 1.46 16.94 2.26
N PHE A 227 1.44 15.96 3.17
CA PHE A 227 2.47 14.93 3.27
C PHE A 227 2.56 14.11 1.97
N GLY A 228 1.42 13.66 1.44
CA GLY A 228 1.33 12.89 0.21
C GLY A 228 1.94 13.58 -1.02
N LEU A 229 1.93 14.93 -1.08
CA LEU A 229 2.62 15.65 -2.16
C LEU A 229 4.15 15.46 -2.16
N GLY A 230 4.73 14.97 -1.06
CA GLY A 230 6.14 14.61 -0.94
C GLY A 230 6.38 13.10 -0.83
N ASP A 231 5.34 12.29 -0.59
CA ASP A 231 5.43 10.84 -0.40
C ASP A 231 5.59 10.13 -1.75
N PHE A 232 6.82 10.15 -2.25
CA PHE A 232 7.18 9.61 -3.54
C PHE A 232 7.19 8.07 -3.56
N SER A 233 6.88 7.50 -4.73
CA SER A 233 6.84 6.05 -4.94
C SER A 233 8.17 5.37 -4.56
N HIS A 234 8.06 4.21 -3.90
CA HIS A 234 9.19 3.32 -3.60
C HIS A 234 10.01 2.93 -4.84
N THR A 235 9.39 2.96 -6.02
CA THR A 235 10.09 2.74 -7.29
C THR A 235 11.18 3.78 -7.53
N LEU A 236 10.96 5.05 -7.14
CA LEU A 236 11.98 6.10 -7.24
C LEU A 236 13.10 5.90 -6.22
N LEU A 237 12.80 5.36 -5.05
CA LEU A 237 13.83 4.97 -4.07
C LEU A 237 14.71 3.83 -4.61
N VAL A 238 14.09 2.81 -5.23
CA VAL A 238 14.81 1.72 -5.91
C VAL A 238 15.66 2.26 -7.05
N LEU A 239 15.13 3.15 -7.88
CA LEU A 239 15.86 3.79 -8.97
C LEU A 239 17.08 4.57 -8.44
N ALA A 240 16.93 5.30 -7.32
CA ALA A 240 18.04 6.02 -6.68
C ALA A 240 19.16 5.05 -6.26
N ALA A 241 18.81 3.90 -5.68
CA ALA A 241 19.79 2.89 -5.32
C ALA A 241 20.52 2.32 -6.55
N VAL A 242 19.80 2.01 -7.62
CA VAL A 242 20.40 1.55 -8.89
C VAL A 242 21.37 2.60 -9.42
N GLN A 243 20.96 3.87 -9.49
CA GLN A 243 21.81 4.93 -10.02
C GLN A 243 23.07 5.15 -9.18
N LEU A 244 22.98 5.12 -7.86
CA LEU A 244 24.10 5.31 -6.94
C LEU A 244 25.09 4.13 -6.96
N LEU A 245 24.62 2.91 -7.19
CA LEU A 245 25.45 1.70 -7.18
C LEU A 245 26.04 1.35 -8.55
N THR A 246 25.43 1.78 -9.65
CA THR A 246 25.87 1.44 -11.02
C THR A 246 27.33 1.78 -11.30
N PRO A 247 27.88 2.95 -10.89
CA PRO A 247 29.28 3.30 -11.15
C PRO A 247 30.29 2.32 -10.52
N THR A 248 29.97 1.73 -9.38
CA THR A 248 30.88 0.84 -8.62
C THR A 248 30.60 -0.63 -8.80
N ARG A 249 29.38 -1.02 -9.16
CA ARG A 249 28.91 -2.43 -9.19
C ARG A 249 28.46 -2.90 -10.57
N GLY A 250 28.30 -1.98 -11.52
CA GLY A 250 27.65 -2.25 -12.81
C GLY A 250 26.11 -2.35 -12.67
N TYR A 251 25.42 -2.11 -13.79
CA TYR A 251 23.95 -1.96 -13.80
C TYR A 251 23.18 -3.20 -13.28
N LEU A 252 23.56 -4.42 -13.73
CA LEU A 252 22.88 -5.65 -13.32
C LEU A 252 23.00 -5.90 -11.82
N ARG A 253 24.22 -5.79 -11.28
CA ARG A 253 24.47 -6.01 -9.85
C ARG A 253 23.84 -4.94 -8.99
N ALA A 254 23.82 -3.68 -9.45
CA ALA A 254 23.12 -2.59 -8.79
C ALA A 254 21.60 -2.86 -8.69
N GLY A 255 20.99 -3.39 -9.76
CA GLY A 255 19.58 -3.80 -9.76
C GLY A 255 19.26 -4.90 -8.76
N GLU A 256 20.10 -5.95 -8.71
CA GLU A 256 19.95 -7.04 -7.72
C GLU A 256 20.02 -6.51 -6.27
N ILE A 257 21.00 -5.66 -5.98
CA ILE A 257 21.15 -5.07 -4.65
C ILE A 257 19.97 -4.16 -4.31
N ALA A 258 19.48 -3.35 -5.25
CA ALA A 258 18.32 -2.48 -5.06
C ALA A 258 17.05 -3.29 -4.76
N ALA A 259 16.86 -4.43 -5.40
CA ALA A 259 15.75 -5.34 -5.10
C ALA A 259 15.85 -5.92 -3.68
N LEU A 260 17.05 -6.29 -3.22
CA LEU A 260 17.28 -6.75 -1.84
C LEU A 260 17.03 -5.63 -0.82
N LEU A 261 17.44 -4.40 -1.13
CA LEU A 261 17.16 -3.22 -0.30
C LEU A 261 15.65 -2.95 -0.19
N TYR A 262 14.90 -3.13 -1.28
CA TYR A 262 13.44 -3.05 -1.23
C TYR A 262 12.82 -4.17 -0.38
N GLY A 263 13.37 -5.38 -0.44
CA GLY A 263 13.02 -6.45 0.50
C GLY A 263 13.26 -6.06 1.97
N LEU A 264 14.40 -5.42 2.27
CA LEU A 264 14.72 -4.89 3.61
C LEU A 264 13.71 -3.82 4.05
N HIS A 265 13.33 -2.90 3.15
CA HIS A 265 12.28 -1.90 3.38
C HIS A 265 10.97 -2.56 3.80
N ASN A 266 10.49 -3.54 3.04
CA ASN A 266 9.24 -4.23 3.34
C ASN A 266 9.31 -5.03 4.65
N ALA A 267 10.45 -5.66 4.94
CA ALA A 267 10.68 -6.34 6.21
C ALA A 267 10.64 -5.38 7.40
N ALA A 268 11.31 -4.21 7.28
CA ALA A 268 11.28 -3.17 8.31
C ALA A 268 9.86 -2.61 8.52
N TYR A 269 9.10 -2.41 7.44
CA TYR A 269 7.69 -2.03 7.51
C TYR A 269 6.85 -3.07 8.26
N ALA A 270 6.92 -4.34 7.87
CA ALA A 270 6.16 -5.42 8.51
C ALA A 270 6.46 -5.51 10.03
N LEU A 271 7.74 -5.40 10.41
CA LEU A 271 8.20 -5.45 11.79
C LEU A 271 7.76 -4.22 12.60
N ALA A 272 7.70 -3.03 12.00
CA ALA A 272 7.32 -1.79 12.68
C ALA A 272 5.79 -1.64 12.85
N ALA A 273 4.99 -2.10 11.90
CA ALA A 273 3.56 -1.81 11.83
C ALA A 273 2.77 -2.24 13.09
N PHE A 274 3.01 -3.44 13.61
CA PHE A 274 2.30 -3.92 14.81
C PHE A 274 2.77 -3.24 16.11
N PRO A 275 4.08 -3.11 16.41
CA PRO A 275 4.56 -2.34 17.56
C PRO A 275 4.06 -0.91 17.57
N VAL A 276 4.09 -0.22 16.43
CA VAL A 276 3.54 1.14 16.30
C VAL A 276 2.04 1.17 16.59
N GLY A 277 1.29 0.20 16.09
CA GLY A 277 -0.13 0.05 16.40
C GLY A 277 -0.41 -0.12 17.89
N VAL A 278 0.42 -0.92 18.61
CA VAL A 278 0.34 -1.06 20.07
C VAL A 278 0.65 0.25 20.77
N LEU A 279 1.67 0.98 20.30
CA LEU A 279 2.06 2.28 20.86
C LEU A 279 0.97 3.34 20.65
N ALA A 280 0.30 3.30 19.50
CA ALA A 280 -0.81 4.19 19.14
C ALA A 280 -2.05 4.03 20.02
N ASP A 281 -2.25 2.87 20.64
CA ASP A 281 -3.34 2.67 21.59
C ASP A 281 -3.03 3.21 22.99
N ARG A 282 -1.77 3.59 23.26
CA ARG A 282 -1.29 4.09 24.56
C ARG A 282 -0.89 5.57 24.53
N LEU A 283 -0.45 6.06 23.38
CA LEU A 283 0.04 7.40 23.17
C LEU A 283 -0.88 8.18 22.22
N GLU A 284 -0.66 9.48 22.15
CA GLU A 284 -1.39 10.34 21.22
C GLU A 284 -1.03 9.99 19.75
N LYS A 285 -1.98 9.39 19.05
CA LYS A 285 -1.81 8.93 17.65
C LYS A 285 -1.32 10.03 16.71
N ARG A 286 -1.78 11.25 16.94
CA ARG A 286 -1.44 12.42 16.15
C ARG A 286 0.05 12.77 16.26
N SER A 287 0.60 12.76 17.47
CA SER A 287 2.04 12.96 17.70
C SER A 287 2.87 11.86 17.07
N LEU A 288 2.42 10.60 17.21
CA LEU A 288 3.08 9.45 16.59
C LEU A 288 3.05 9.55 15.06
N LEU A 289 1.93 9.97 14.45
CA LEU A 289 1.84 10.15 13.01
C LEU A 289 2.75 11.29 12.53
N ALA A 290 2.80 12.41 13.25
CA ALA A 290 3.72 13.50 12.93
C ALA A 290 5.19 13.06 12.99
N ILE A 291 5.56 12.20 13.96
CA ILE A 291 6.89 11.58 14.02
C ILE A 291 7.12 10.70 12.78
N GLY A 292 6.16 9.83 12.42
CA GLY A 292 6.24 8.99 11.22
C GLY A 292 6.45 9.83 9.94
N TYR A 293 5.71 10.91 9.79
CA TYR A 293 5.83 11.83 8.66
C TYR A 293 7.20 12.56 8.64
N ALA A 294 7.70 12.98 9.82
CA ALA A 294 9.05 13.53 9.93
C ALA A 294 10.14 12.50 9.57
N MET A 295 9.93 11.24 9.93
CA MET A 295 10.80 10.14 9.51
C MET A 295 10.77 9.94 7.97
N GLY A 296 9.59 10.09 7.33
CA GLY A 296 9.46 10.12 5.88
C GLY A 296 10.27 11.26 5.25
N ALA A 297 10.18 12.47 5.81
CA ALA A 297 10.99 13.61 5.37
C ALA A 297 12.49 13.32 5.47
N LEU A 298 12.94 12.69 6.58
CA LEU A 298 14.33 12.27 6.75
C LEU A 298 14.76 11.22 5.72
N THR A 299 13.85 10.39 5.21
CA THR A 299 14.15 9.49 4.08
C THR A 299 14.51 10.30 2.82
N GLY A 300 13.71 11.30 2.46
CA GLY A 300 14.01 12.19 1.33
C GLY A 300 15.37 12.89 1.50
N PHE A 301 15.62 13.50 2.64
CA PHE A 301 16.91 14.15 2.92
C PHE A 301 18.08 13.16 2.95
N GLY A 302 17.86 11.93 3.45
CA GLY A 302 18.86 10.87 3.45
C GLY A 302 19.27 10.45 2.05
N VAL A 303 18.28 10.25 1.14
CA VAL A 303 18.57 9.97 -0.28
C VAL A 303 19.34 11.12 -0.92
N ALA A 304 18.90 12.36 -0.69
CA ALA A 304 19.60 13.55 -1.20
C ALA A 304 21.05 13.64 -0.71
N ALA A 305 21.29 13.32 0.57
CA ALA A 305 22.64 13.28 1.13
C ALA A 305 23.52 12.19 0.48
N LEU A 306 22.94 11.01 0.17
CA LEU A 306 23.68 9.95 -0.53
C LEU A 306 24.09 10.37 -1.94
N PHE A 307 23.29 11.16 -2.65
CA PHE A 307 23.67 11.73 -3.94
C PHE A 307 24.76 12.83 -3.84
N ALA A 308 24.94 13.42 -2.67
CA ALA A 308 26.03 14.38 -2.42
C ALA A 308 27.38 13.70 -2.09
N MET A 309 27.39 12.40 -1.83
CA MET A 309 28.59 11.64 -1.49
C MET A 309 29.32 11.12 -2.75
N PRO A 310 30.67 11.01 -2.75
CA PRO A 310 31.43 10.64 -3.94
C PRO A 310 31.21 9.23 -4.47
N ALA A 311 30.70 8.31 -3.66
CA ALA A 311 30.38 6.92 -4.04
C ALA A 311 29.16 6.43 -3.26
N GLY A 312 28.28 5.69 -3.93
CA GLY A 312 27.09 5.12 -3.31
C GLY A 312 27.43 4.17 -2.17
N SER A 313 27.18 4.58 -0.94
CA SER A 313 27.37 3.76 0.24
C SER A 313 26.26 2.71 0.37
N LEU A 314 26.60 1.43 0.23
CA LEU A 314 25.65 0.34 0.46
C LEU A 314 25.07 0.38 1.88
N THR A 315 25.88 0.68 2.88
CA THR A 315 25.44 0.83 4.27
C THR A 315 24.48 2.00 4.41
N GLY A 316 24.79 3.16 3.81
CA GLY A 316 23.90 4.32 3.80
C GLY A 316 22.57 4.02 3.13
N LEU A 317 22.57 3.33 1.98
CA LEU A 317 21.36 2.87 1.31
C LEU A 317 20.57 1.90 2.21
N ALA A 318 21.20 0.91 2.83
CA ALA A 318 20.52 -0.02 3.71
C ALA A 318 19.84 0.68 4.89
N ILE A 319 20.51 1.67 5.49
CA ILE A 319 19.93 2.49 6.57
C ILE A 319 18.71 3.28 6.05
N VAL A 320 18.82 3.95 4.90
CA VAL A 320 17.72 4.74 4.33
C VAL A 320 16.53 3.85 3.97
N PHE A 321 16.75 2.67 3.37
CA PHE A 321 15.67 1.75 3.03
C PHE A 321 14.99 1.14 4.27
N ALA A 322 15.75 0.73 5.27
CA ALA A 322 15.19 0.24 6.54
C ALA A 322 14.38 1.35 7.23
N TRP A 323 14.93 2.57 7.29
CA TRP A 323 14.25 3.73 7.85
C TRP A 323 12.96 4.09 7.10
N ALA A 324 12.99 4.03 5.75
CA ALA A 324 11.83 4.19 4.91
C ALA A 324 10.74 3.16 5.22
N GLY A 325 11.09 1.90 5.41
CA GLY A 325 10.15 0.87 5.85
C GLY A 325 9.53 1.18 7.22
N VAL A 326 10.34 1.65 8.16
CA VAL A 326 9.83 2.00 9.50
C VAL A 326 8.83 3.14 9.43
N TYR A 327 9.09 4.24 8.67
CA TYR A 327 8.12 5.36 8.60
C TYR A 327 6.78 4.93 8.01
N VAL A 328 6.77 4.06 6.99
CA VAL A 328 5.53 3.50 6.44
C VAL A 328 4.79 2.67 7.49
N GLY A 329 5.55 1.98 8.37
CA GLY A 329 5.00 1.28 9.54
C GLY A 329 4.32 2.20 10.57
N PHE A 330 4.70 3.48 10.63
CA PHE A 330 3.97 4.52 11.38
C PHE A 330 2.76 5.02 10.58
N GLU A 331 2.96 5.41 9.34
CA GLU A 331 1.99 6.06 8.49
C GLU A 331 0.72 5.23 8.32
N LYS A 332 0.81 4.07 7.69
CA LYS A 332 -0.38 3.32 7.24
C LYS A 332 -1.32 2.86 8.36
N PRO A 333 -0.84 2.25 9.48
CA PRO A 333 -1.75 1.87 10.56
C PRO A 333 -2.31 3.08 11.34
N LEU A 334 -1.51 4.16 11.48
CA LEU A 334 -1.96 5.36 12.22
C LEU A 334 -3.00 6.15 11.43
N GLU A 335 -2.81 6.33 10.12
CA GLU A 335 -3.82 6.96 9.27
C GLU A 335 -5.15 6.20 9.32
N ALA A 336 -5.09 4.88 9.23
CA ALA A 336 -6.29 4.05 9.31
C ALA A 336 -6.97 4.14 10.70
N ALA A 337 -6.19 4.10 11.79
CA ALA A 337 -6.72 4.20 13.14
C ALA A 337 -7.28 5.60 13.44
N MET A 338 -6.61 6.67 13.00
CA MET A 338 -7.08 8.06 13.17
C MET A 338 -8.35 8.32 12.36
N THR A 339 -8.45 7.79 11.14
CA THR A 339 -9.71 7.87 10.37
C THR A 339 -10.87 7.26 11.15
N ALA A 340 -10.68 6.07 11.74
CA ALA A 340 -11.71 5.44 12.55
C ALA A 340 -12.08 6.24 13.80
N ASP A 341 -11.12 6.96 14.40
CA ASP A 341 -11.34 7.75 15.62
C ASP A 341 -12.00 9.11 15.34
N LEU A 342 -11.71 9.72 14.18
CA LEU A 342 -12.19 11.04 13.82
C LEU A 342 -13.57 11.04 13.16
N VAL A 343 -14.04 9.87 12.70
CA VAL A 343 -15.27 9.77 11.89
C VAL A 343 -16.27 8.80 12.53
N PRO A 344 -17.56 9.14 12.61
CA PRO A 344 -18.59 8.24 13.10
C PRO A 344 -18.75 7.01 12.19
N ALA A 345 -19.30 5.92 12.76
CA ALA A 345 -19.42 4.64 12.07
C ALA A 345 -20.21 4.71 10.74
N GLU A 346 -21.19 5.63 10.69
CA GLU A 346 -22.12 5.82 9.58
C GLU A 346 -21.46 6.36 8.31
N THR A 347 -20.29 7.01 8.43
CA THR A 347 -19.55 7.64 7.31
C THR A 347 -18.11 7.14 7.16
N ARG A 348 -17.73 6.07 7.86
CA ARG A 348 -16.36 5.51 7.81
C ARG A 348 -15.97 5.01 6.44
N GLY A 349 -16.89 4.40 5.69
CA GLY A 349 -16.61 3.95 4.33
C GLY A 349 -16.20 5.12 3.44
N THR A 350 -16.98 6.20 3.45
CA THR A 350 -16.67 7.44 2.73
C THR A 350 -15.32 8.01 3.15
N ALA A 351 -15.02 8.05 4.46
CA ALA A 351 -13.77 8.58 4.98
C ALA A 351 -12.55 7.75 4.53
N TYR A 352 -12.63 6.42 4.59
CA TYR A 352 -11.55 5.55 4.09
C TYR A 352 -11.39 5.61 2.57
N GLY A 353 -12.50 5.75 1.84
CA GLY A 353 -12.46 5.99 0.40
C GLY A 353 -11.75 7.29 0.05
N LEU A 354 -12.07 8.37 0.77
CA LEU A 354 -11.45 9.68 0.58
C LEU A 354 -9.97 9.67 0.99
N LEU A 355 -9.61 9.06 2.13
CA LEU A 355 -8.22 8.87 2.54
C LEU A 355 -7.42 8.13 1.46
N GLY A 356 -7.95 6.99 0.98
CA GLY A 356 -7.27 6.19 -0.05
C GLY A 356 -7.14 6.92 -1.39
N SER A 357 -8.06 7.84 -1.71
CA SER A 357 -7.97 8.67 -2.91
C SER A 357 -6.98 9.82 -2.75
N VAL A 358 -6.94 10.45 -1.57
CA VAL A 358 -5.95 11.51 -1.26
C VAL A 358 -4.54 10.94 -1.32
N ASN A 359 -4.29 9.78 -0.70
CA ASN A 359 -3.00 9.10 -0.77
C ASN A 359 -2.64 8.74 -2.23
N GLY A 360 -3.57 8.12 -2.99
CA GLY A 360 -3.28 7.75 -4.39
C GLY A 360 -3.03 8.95 -5.32
N VAL A 361 -3.71 10.06 -5.11
CA VAL A 361 -3.41 11.33 -5.83
C VAL A 361 -2.07 11.91 -5.36
N GLY A 362 -1.80 11.85 -4.05
CA GLY A 362 -0.51 12.24 -3.49
C GLY A 362 0.64 11.47 -4.12
N ASP A 363 0.57 10.15 -4.12
CA ASP A 363 1.58 9.25 -4.71
C ASP A 363 1.85 9.58 -6.21
N LEU A 364 0.79 9.87 -6.97
CA LEU A 364 0.91 10.27 -8.37
C LEU A 364 1.62 11.61 -8.53
N VAL A 365 1.15 12.63 -7.79
CA VAL A 365 1.67 14.00 -7.91
C VAL A 365 3.12 14.07 -7.40
N SER A 366 3.42 13.44 -6.26
CA SER A 366 4.76 13.41 -5.69
C SER A 366 5.76 12.68 -6.59
N SER A 367 5.36 11.52 -7.14
CA SER A 367 6.21 10.75 -8.05
C SER A 367 6.49 11.50 -9.36
N ALA A 368 5.47 12.19 -9.92
CA ALA A 368 5.64 13.04 -11.08
C ALA A 368 6.55 14.24 -10.77
N LEU A 369 6.35 14.92 -9.63
CA LEU A 369 7.16 16.06 -9.20
C LEU A 369 8.63 15.64 -9.01
N VAL A 370 8.87 14.57 -8.25
CA VAL A 370 10.23 14.05 -8.00
C VAL A 370 10.88 13.61 -9.32
N GLY A 371 10.15 12.89 -10.18
CA GLY A 371 10.67 12.46 -11.48
C GLY A 371 11.03 13.64 -12.41
N MET A 372 10.20 14.68 -12.46
CA MET A 372 10.48 15.89 -13.24
C MET A 372 11.68 16.66 -12.69
N LEU A 373 11.74 16.91 -11.38
CA LEU A 373 12.87 17.60 -10.76
C LEU A 373 14.16 16.80 -10.93
N TRP A 374 14.10 15.49 -10.82
CA TRP A 374 15.26 14.62 -11.03
C TRP A 374 15.78 14.72 -12.45
N THR A 375 14.90 14.70 -13.45
CA THR A 375 15.28 14.75 -14.87
C THR A 375 15.80 16.12 -15.31
N HIS A 376 15.16 17.21 -14.86
CA HIS A 376 15.44 18.55 -15.36
C HIS A 376 16.35 19.39 -14.47
N VAL A 377 16.52 19.02 -13.19
CA VAL A 377 17.36 19.75 -12.25
C VAL A 377 18.43 18.82 -11.67
N SER A 378 18.08 17.97 -10.69
CA SER A 378 18.95 16.96 -10.12
C SER A 378 18.16 16.01 -9.21
N ALA A 379 18.66 14.78 -9.02
CA ALA A 379 18.13 13.84 -8.03
C ALA A 379 18.16 14.45 -6.62
N GLN A 380 19.25 15.11 -6.25
CA GLN A 380 19.40 15.73 -4.93
C GLN A 380 18.29 16.76 -4.67
N THR A 381 18.04 17.69 -5.60
CA THR A 381 16.98 18.71 -5.49
C THR A 381 15.59 18.05 -5.40
N ALA A 382 15.36 16.99 -6.17
CA ALA A 382 14.10 16.28 -6.18
C ALA A 382 13.74 15.68 -4.80
N PHE A 383 14.70 15.00 -4.17
CA PHE A 383 14.48 14.39 -2.86
C PHE A 383 14.47 15.41 -1.70
N ILE A 384 15.18 16.53 -1.82
CA ILE A 384 15.07 17.66 -0.87
C ILE A 384 13.64 18.24 -0.94
N ALA A 385 13.13 18.51 -2.13
CA ALA A 385 11.78 19.05 -2.31
C ALA A 385 10.71 18.11 -1.71
N ALA A 386 10.83 16.81 -1.96
CA ALA A 386 9.97 15.79 -1.35
C ALA A 386 10.05 15.82 0.18
N GLY A 387 11.26 15.83 0.74
CA GLY A 387 11.47 15.92 2.19
C GLY A 387 10.86 17.17 2.83
N ILE A 388 10.95 18.33 2.17
CA ILE A 388 10.33 19.59 2.63
C ILE A 388 8.79 19.46 2.68
N LEU A 389 8.17 18.90 1.63
CA LEU A 389 6.72 18.70 1.57
C LEU A 389 6.24 17.71 2.64
N MET A 390 6.96 16.60 2.82
CA MET A 390 6.66 15.64 3.89
C MET A 390 6.78 16.28 5.28
N LEU A 391 7.82 17.08 5.51
CA LEU A 391 8.01 17.80 6.78
C LEU A 391 6.90 18.81 7.02
N ALA A 392 6.47 19.54 5.98
CA ALA A 392 5.34 20.46 6.07
C ALA A 392 4.05 19.72 6.46
N GLY A 393 3.80 18.53 5.89
CA GLY A 393 2.70 17.65 6.29
C GLY A 393 2.81 17.19 7.75
N ALA A 394 4.00 16.82 8.22
CA ALA A 394 4.26 16.46 9.61
C ALA A 394 3.91 17.60 10.59
N VAL A 395 4.38 18.81 10.28
CA VAL A 395 4.08 20.02 11.06
C VAL A 395 2.58 20.32 11.06
N TRP A 396 1.93 20.27 9.88
CA TRP A 396 0.50 20.52 9.76
C TRP A 396 -0.33 19.53 10.57
N VAL A 397 -0.04 18.24 10.47
CA VAL A 397 -0.71 17.22 11.28
C VAL A 397 -0.51 17.50 12.77
N ARG A 398 0.63 17.98 13.21
CA ARG A 398 0.90 18.28 14.62
C ARG A 398 0.17 19.50 15.13
N VAL A 399 0.10 20.60 14.34
CA VAL A 399 -0.39 21.92 14.76
C VAL A 399 -1.82 22.18 14.30
N GLY A 400 -2.22 21.73 13.13
CA GLY A 400 -3.43 22.13 12.40
C GLY A 400 -4.77 21.65 12.93
N ALA A 401 -4.86 20.83 13.99
CA ALA A 401 -6.15 20.47 14.59
C ALA A 401 -6.36 21.23 15.91
N PRO A 402 -7.61 21.59 16.27
CA PRO A 402 -7.88 22.28 17.53
C PRO A 402 -7.48 21.40 18.72
N PRO A 403 -7.12 21.99 19.86
CA PRO A 403 -7.01 21.28 21.12
C PRO A 403 -8.34 20.57 21.41
N ARG A 404 -8.28 19.41 22.05
CA ARG A 404 -9.43 18.65 22.52
C ARG A 404 -10.19 19.43 23.58
#